data_88275b5c94da9a46649b7b4a8b9fdd13
#
_entry.id   88275b5c94da9a46649b7b4a8b9fdd13
#
_cell.length_a   1.000
_cell.length_b   1.000
_cell.length_c   1.000
_cell.angle_alpha   90.00
_cell.angle_beta   90.00
_cell.angle_gamma   90.00
#
_symmetry.space_group_name_H-M   'P 1'
#
loop_
_entity.id
_entity.type
_entity.pdbx_description
1 polymer ?
#
loop_
_entity_poly.entity_id
_entity_poly.type
_entity_poly.pdbx_seq_one_letter_code
_entity_poly.pdbx_strand_id
1 'polypeptide(L)'
;MIKTEEDFKNGQVLLIDKPLNWTSFQVVNKLRWEIRQRFNIKKIKVGHAGTLDPLASGLLIICTGKQTKEIHIYQGQEKEYTGSFTLGATTPSYDLETEIDNAFPTAHITETLLKETTQQFLGNIQQKPPIFSAIKKDGKRLYELARKGETTEINARTVRISEFEITKINLPIIEFRVVCSKGTYIRSLAYDFGLALNSGAHLSALRRTKIGNFCVDKADSIENFIESLHLDSKKSETTP
;
A
#
# COMPACT_ATOMS: atom_id res chain seq x y z
N MET A 1 3.94 -21.19 -17.87
CA MET A 1 3.33 -21.05 -19.21
C MET A 1 3.55 -19.62 -19.65
N ILE A 2 4.14 -19.41 -20.82
CA ILE A 2 4.47 -18.09 -21.38
C ILE A 2 3.17 -17.42 -21.80
N LYS A 3 2.96 -16.17 -21.37
CA LYS A 3 1.74 -15.43 -21.67
C LYS A 3 1.81 -14.81 -23.07
N THR A 4 0.75 -14.97 -23.84
CA THR A 4 0.59 -14.42 -25.18
C THR A 4 -0.07 -13.04 -25.16
N GLU A 5 -0.07 -12.34 -26.29
CA GLU A 5 -0.84 -11.10 -26.48
C GLU A 5 -2.33 -11.31 -26.13
N GLU A 6 -2.90 -12.43 -26.60
CA GLU A 6 -4.31 -12.76 -26.37
C GLU A 6 -4.62 -12.96 -24.88
N ASP A 7 -3.70 -13.59 -24.13
CA ASP A 7 -3.83 -13.75 -22.67
C ASP A 7 -3.93 -12.40 -21.97
N PHE A 8 -3.07 -11.45 -22.34
CA PHE A 8 -3.11 -10.11 -21.74
C PHE A 8 -4.37 -9.32 -22.13
N LYS A 9 -4.89 -9.48 -23.36
CA LYS A 9 -6.13 -8.83 -23.82
C LYS A 9 -7.36 -9.45 -23.18
N ASN A 10 -7.40 -10.77 -23.06
CA ASN A 10 -8.49 -11.49 -22.38
C ASN A 10 -8.52 -11.25 -20.89
N GLY A 11 -7.36 -11.00 -20.29
CA GLY A 11 -7.24 -10.53 -18.92
C GLY A 11 -6.36 -11.43 -18.06
N GLN A 12 -5.36 -10.83 -17.45
CA GLN A 12 -4.46 -11.45 -16.47
C GLN A 12 -4.56 -10.75 -15.13
N VAL A 13 -4.38 -11.53 -14.07
CA VAL A 13 -4.12 -11.04 -12.72
C VAL A 13 -2.64 -11.28 -12.44
N LEU A 14 -1.90 -10.21 -12.25
CA LEU A 14 -0.47 -10.23 -11.99
C LEU A 14 -0.25 -9.80 -10.55
N LEU A 15 0.58 -10.54 -9.82
CA LEU A 15 1.02 -10.19 -8.48
C LEU A 15 2.40 -9.55 -8.60
N ILE A 16 2.51 -8.30 -8.22
CA ILE A 16 3.76 -7.54 -8.31
C ILE A 16 4.18 -7.09 -6.92
N ASP A 17 5.42 -7.36 -6.54
CA ASP A 17 6.05 -6.76 -5.37
C ASP A 17 6.50 -5.33 -5.72
N LYS A 18 5.68 -4.35 -5.32
CA LYS A 18 5.99 -2.95 -5.58
C LYS A 18 7.21 -2.51 -4.79
N PRO A 19 8.28 -2.06 -5.44
CA PRO A 19 9.44 -1.55 -4.73
C PRO A 19 9.14 -0.23 -4.01
N LEU A 20 9.97 0.09 -3.03
CA LEU A 20 9.98 1.37 -2.33
C LEU A 20 10.23 2.52 -3.33
N ASN A 21 9.73 3.71 -3.02
CA ASN A 21 9.85 4.94 -3.81
C ASN A 21 9.18 4.91 -5.20
N TRP A 22 8.36 3.88 -5.48
CA TRP A 22 7.51 3.84 -6.65
C TRP A 22 6.06 4.11 -6.30
N THR A 23 5.38 4.91 -7.09
CA THR A 23 3.91 4.99 -7.03
C THR A 23 3.29 3.76 -7.68
N SER A 24 2.11 3.35 -7.22
CA SER A 24 1.33 2.27 -7.87
C SER A 24 1.05 2.56 -9.35
N PHE A 25 0.91 3.85 -9.72
CA PHE A 25 0.69 4.26 -11.11
C PHE A 25 1.94 4.10 -11.99
N GLN A 26 3.14 4.34 -11.44
CA GLN A 26 4.40 4.08 -12.17
C GLN A 26 4.54 2.59 -12.48
N VAL A 27 4.21 1.70 -11.53
CA VAL A 27 4.19 0.25 -11.80
C VAL A 27 3.24 -0.08 -12.93
N VAL A 28 1.98 0.39 -12.89
CA VAL A 28 1.00 0.18 -13.96
C VAL A 28 1.52 0.66 -15.32
N ASN A 29 2.14 1.85 -15.36
CA ASN A 29 2.67 2.40 -16.61
C ASN A 29 3.85 1.60 -17.14
N LYS A 30 4.77 1.16 -16.27
CA LYS A 30 5.92 0.34 -16.66
C LYS A 30 5.46 -1.00 -17.25
N LEU A 31 4.59 -1.72 -16.55
CA LEU A 31 4.10 -3.00 -17.07
C LEU A 31 3.29 -2.83 -18.36
N ARG A 32 2.44 -1.80 -18.44
CA ARG A 32 1.69 -1.47 -19.65
C ARG A 32 2.62 -1.22 -20.83
N TRP A 33 3.70 -0.46 -20.61
CA TRP A 33 4.68 -0.15 -21.65
C TRP A 33 5.40 -1.42 -22.12
N GLU A 34 5.90 -2.26 -21.21
CA GLU A 34 6.59 -3.51 -21.52
C GLU A 34 5.70 -4.47 -22.34
N ILE A 35 4.46 -4.68 -21.91
CA ILE A 35 3.50 -5.54 -22.66
C ILE A 35 3.28 -4.97 -24.06
N ARG A 36 3.14 -3.66 -24.21
CA ARG A 36 2.94 -3.04 -25.51
C ARG A 36 4.16 -3.20 -26.42
N GLN A 37 5.36 -3.02 -25.90
CA GLN A 37 6.61 -3.20 -26.67
C GLN A 37 6.77 -4.65 -27.10
N ARG A 38 6.56 -5.59 -26.16
CA ARG A 38 6.76 -7.03 -26.44
C ARG A 38 5.88 -7.56 -27.56
N PHE A 39 4.63 -7.13 -27.63
CA PHE A 39 3.64 -7.62 -28.59
C PHE A 39 3.33 -6.63 -29.73
N ASN A 40 4.04 -5.52 -29.82
CA ASN A 40 3.80 -4.45 -30.80
C ASN A 40 2.34 -4.00 -30.87
N ILE A 41 1.66 -3.86 -29.71
CA ILE A 41 0.26 -3.46 -29.61
C ILE A 41 0.10 -1.99 -29.27
N LYS A 42 -0.82 -1.33 -29.95
CA LYS A 42 -1.07 0.11 -29.74
C LYS A 42 -1.73 0.41 -28.40
N LYS A 43 -2.57 -0.50 -27.90
CA LYS A 43 -3.43 -0.21 -26.74
C LYS A 43 -3.75 -1.46 -25.93
N ILE A 44 -3.57 -1.39 -24.61
CA ILE A 44 -4.02 -2.40 -23.64
C ILE A 44 -4.47 -1.71 -22.36
N LYS A 45 -5.55 -2.23 -21.74
CA LYS A 45 -5.99 -1.77 -20.42
C LYS A 45 -5.12 -2.45 -19.37
N VAL A 46 -4.58 -1.67 -18.44
CA VAL A 46 -3.86 -2.14 -17.26
C VAL A 46 -4.25 -1.25 -16.07
N GLY A 47 -4.60 -1.86 -14.96
CA GLY A 47 -4.99 -1.15 -13.73
C GLY A 47 -4.57 -1.92 -12.49
N HIS A 48 -4.58 -1.28 -11.32
CA HIS A 48 -4.23 -1.91 -10.04
C HIS A 48 -5.41 -1.97 -9.07
N ALA A 49 -5.40 -2.95 -8.18
CA ALA A 49 -6.45 -3.19 -7.18
C ALA A 49 -6.06 -2.67 -5.79
N GLY A 50 -5.88 -1.36 -5.66
CA GLY A 50 -5.59 -0.70 -4.38
C GLY A 50 -4.20 -0.06 -4.35
N THR A 51 -4.23 1.27 -4.15
CA THR A 51 -3.01 2.09 -4.09
C THR A 51 -2.12 1.68 -2.92
N LEU A 52 -0.82 1.66 -3.15
CA LEU A 52 0.24 1.75 -2.15
C LEU A 52 0.94 3.09 -2.32
N ASP A 53 1.21 3.75 -1.20
CA ASP A 53 1.96 5.01 -1.17
C ASP A 53 3.41 4.79 -1.67
N PRO A 54 4.13 5.83 -2.11
CA PRO A 54 5.51 5.69 -2.55
C PRO A 54 6.43 5.09 -1.49
N LEU A 55 6.26 5.48 -0.22
CA LEU A 55 7.04 4.98 0.91
C LEU A 55 6.58 3.60 1.44
N ALA A 56 5.62 2.96 0.77
CA ALA A 56 5.22 1.59 1.07
C ALA A 56 5.70 0.63 -0.02
N SER A 57 6.00 -0.62 0.36
CA SER A 57 6.35 -1.71 -0.56
C SER A 57 5.33 -2.85 -0.50
N GLY A 58 5.54 -3.88 -1.29
CA GLY A 58 4.79 -5.14 -1.18
C GLY A 58 3.72 -5.34 -2.24
N LEU A 59 2.80 -6.25 -1.96
CA LEU A 59 1.86 -6.81 -2.92
C LEU A 59 0.97 -5.75 -3.58
N LEU A 60 1.08 -5.67 -4.89
CA LEU A 60 0.21 -4.88 -5.76
C LEU A 60 -0.42 -5.81 -6.82
N ILE A 61 -1.72 -6.01 -6.75
CA ILE A 61 -2.45 -6.76 -7.77
C ILE A 61 -2.67 -5.87 -8.98
N ILE A 62 -2.19 -6.31 -10.13
CA ILE A 62 -2.36 -5.67 -11.44
C ILE A 62 -3.29 -6.50 -12.30
N CYS A 63 -4.30 -5.88 -12.89
CA CYS A 63 -5.21 -6.51 -13.83
C CYS A 63 -4.97 -5.96 -15.24
N THR A 64 -5.04 -6.85 -16.26
CA THR A 64 -4.92 -6.47 -17.66
C THR A 64 -6.21 -6.75 -18.44
N GLY A 65 -6.36 -6.17 -19.61
CA GLY A 65 -7.45 -6.49 -20.55
C GLY A 65 -8.84 -6.44 -19.93
N LYS A 66 -9.62 -7.49 -20.17
CA LYS A 66 -10.99 -7.63 -19.65
C LYS A 66 -11.03 -7.71 -18.12
N GLN A 67 -9.97 -8.28 -17.49
CA GLN A 67 -9.89 -8.43 -16.03
C GLN A 67 -9.85 -7.07 -15.29
N THR A 68 -9.56 -5.97 -15.96
CA THR A 68 -9.64 -4.64 -15.35
C THR A 68 -11.04 -4.26 -14.88
N LYS A 69 -12.10 -4.92 -15.36
CA LYS A 69 -13.48 -4.73 -14.90
C LYS A 69 -13.71 -5.32 -13.51
N GLU A 70 -12.89 -6.32 -13.13
CA GLU A 70 -13.00 -7.07 -11.87
C GLU A 70 -12.12 -6.52 -10.75
N ILE A 71 -11.43 -5.39 -10.98
CA ILE A 71 -10.54 -4.75 -10.00
C ILE A 71 -11.24 -4.52 -8.65
N HIS A 72 -12.53 -4.19 -8.67
CA HIS A 72 -13.34 -3.93 -7.47
C HIS A 72 -13.45 -5.16 -6.53
N ILE A 73 -13.37 -6.39 -7.06
CA ILE A 73 -13.39 -7.64 -6.29
C ILE A 73 -12.14 -7.71 -5.40
N TYR A 74 -10.96 -7.46 -5.99
CA TYR A 74 -9.68 -7.48 -5.24
C TYR A 74 -9.57 -6.29 -4.29
N GLN A 75 -10.11 -5.13 -4.67
CA GLN A 75 -10.17 -3.96 -3.79
C GLN A 75 -11.03 -4.21 -2.55
N GLY A 76 -12.06 -5.03 -2.67
CA GLY A 76 -12.97 -5.36 -1.57
C GLY A 76 -12.36 -6.25 -0.48
N GLN A 77 -11.33 -7.03 -0.80
CA GLN A 77 -10.73 -8.01 0.11
C GLN A 77 -9.99 -7.35 1.27
N GLU A 78 -9.81 -8.09 2.37
CA GLU A 78 -8.93 -7.70 3.48
C GLU A 78 -7.47 -7.58 3.03
N LYS A 79 -6.71 -6.79 3.76
CA LYS A 79 -5.27 -6.58 3.54
C LYS A 79 -4.52 -6.88 4.82
N GLU A 80 -3.37 -7.52 4.67
CA GLU A 80 -2.40 -7.66 5.73
C GLU A 80 -1.19 -6.77 5.44
N TYR A 81 -0.74 -6.08 6.48
CA TYR A 81 0.44 -5.23 6.44
C TYR A 81 1.37 -5.57 7.59
N THR A 82 2.66 -5.45 7.32
CA THR A 82 3.73 -5.35 8.32
C THR A 82 4.42 -4.01 8.17
N GLY A 83 5.05 -3.53 9.22
CA GLY A 83 5.76 -2.26 9.17
C GLY A 83 6.26 -1.83 10.52
N SER A 84 6.62 -0.55 10.64
CA SER A 84 7.05 0.03 11.89
C SER A 84 6.42 1.38 12.14
N PHE A 85 6.14 1.68 13.41
CA PHE A 85 5.83 3.02 13.91
C PHE A 85 7.02 3.54 14.69
N THR A 86 7.32 4.81 14.51
CA THR A 86 8.24 5.56 15.37
C THR A 86 7.41 6.36 16.37
N LEU A 87 7.60 6.07 17.66
CA LEU A 87 6.92 6.72 18.78
C LEU A 87 7.65 7.98 19.20
N GLY A 88 6.93 8.91 19.85
CA GLY A 88 7.50 10.14 20.40
C GLY A 88 7.55 11.30 19.42
N ALA A 89 7.04 11.16 18.20
CA ALA A 89 6.99 12.24 17.24
C ALA A 89 5.82 12.08 16.26
N THR A 90 5.27 13.20 15.80
CA THR A 90 4.28 13.25 14.71
C THR A 90 4.84 13.90 13.48
N THR A 91 4.20 13.67 12.34
CA THR A 91 4.43 14.35 11.06
C THR A 91 3.07 14.73 10.46
N PRO A 92 2.95 15.80 9.67
CA PRO A 92 1.69 16.20 9.03
C PRO A 92 1.12 15.15 8.07
N SER A 93 1.97 14.34 7.44
CA SER A 93 1.57 13.24 6.54
C SER A 93 1.28 11.92 7.26
N TYR A 94 1.59 11.84 8.57
CA TYR A 94 1.54 10.63 9.41
C TYR A 94 2.54 9.55 8.97
N ASP A 95 3.52 9.89 8.11
CA ASP A 95 4.63 9.07 7.64
C ASP A 95 5.88 9.94 7.42
N LEU A 96 6.88 9.41 6.72
CA LEU A 96 8.15 10.10 6.43
C LEU A 96 8.12 10.98 5.16
N GLU A 97 6.93 11.29 4.59
CA GLU A 97 6.82 12.24 3.46
C GLU A 97 7.06 13.68 3.92
N THR A 98 6.76 13.99 5.18
CA THR A 98 6.95 15.33 5.78
C THR A 98 7.83 15.26 7.03
N GLU A 99 8.50 16.38 7.34
CA GLU A 99 9.31 16.52 8.54
C GLU A 99 8.49 16.41 9.83
N ILE A 100 9.16 16.12 10.96
CA ILE A 100 8.55 16.09 12.29
C ILE A 100 8.02 17.48 12.64
N ASP A 101 6.76 17.53 13.07
CA ASP A 101 6.09 18.76 13.52
C ASP A 101 5.99 18.87 15.05
N ASN A 102 5.87 17.74 15.76
CA ASN A 102 5.80 17.73 17.21
C ASN A 102 6.58 16.54 17.79
N ALA A 103 7.16 16.76 18.99
CA ALA A 103 7.84 15.74 19.79
C ALA A 103 7.12 15.51 21.12
N PHE A 104 7.12 14.27 21.60
CA PHE A 104 6.40 13.82 22.77
C PHE A 104 7.26 12.91 23.65
N PRO A 105 7.01 12.86 24.99
CA PRO A 105 7.68 11.91 25.86
C PRO A 105 7.32 10.46 25.51
N THR A 106 8.27 9.54 25.72
CA THR A 106 8.09 8.10 25.52
C THR A 106 8.46 7.28 26.77
N ALA A 107 9.00 7.90 27.81
CA ALA A 107 9.49 7.19 29.00
C ALA A 107 8.42 6.39 29.75
N HIS A 108 7.15 6.75 29.61
CA HIS A 108 6.00 6.06 30.23
C HIS A 108 5.52 4.86 29.41
N ILE A 109 6.01 4.68 28.19
CA ILE A 109 5.55 3.63 27.27
C ILE A 109 6.21 2.31 27.65
N THR A 110 5.40 1.36 28.10
CA THR A 110 5.81 0.01 28.45
C THR A 110 5.29 -1.02 27.44
N GLU A 111 5.87 -2.21 27.42
CA GLU A 111 5.38 -3.30 26.58
C GLU A 111 3.89 -3.64 26.87
N THR A 112 3.51 -3.62 28.15
CA THR A 112 2.12 -3.86 28.57
C THR A 112 1.19 -2.81 27.98
N LEU A 113 1.55 -1.52 28.13
CA LEU A 113 0.75 -0.42 27.57
C LEU A 113 0.60 -0.53 26.05
N LEU A 114 1.66 -0.89 25.33
CA LEU A 114 1.61 -1.10 23.88
C LEU A 114 0.59 -2.19 23.50
N LYS A 115 0.65 -3.36 24.18
CA LYS A 115 -0.25 -4.48 23.94
C LYS A 115 -1.72 -4.16 24.29
N GLU A 116 -1.95 -3.50 25.41
CA GLU A 116 -3.29 -3.07 25.81
C GLU A 116 -3.88 -2.05 24.83
N THR A 117 -3.05 -1.11 24.38
CA THR A 117 -3.49 -0.09 23.43
C THR A 117 -3.90 -0.69 22.09
N THR A 118 -3.26 -1.77 21.59
CA THR A 118 -3.69 -2.41 20.33
C THR A 118 -5.13 -2.90 20.40
N GLN A 119 -5.61 -3.33 21.56
CA GLN A 119 -6.96 -3.86 21.73
C GLN A 119 -8.05 -2.81 21.48
N GLN A 120 -7.74 -1.52 21.68
CA GLN A 120 -8.68 -0.41 21.45
C GLN A 120 -8.95 -0.21 19.95
N PHE A 121 -8.09 -0.73 19.08
CA PHE A 121 -8.22 -0.61 17.63
C PHE A 121 -8.83 -1.83 16.95
N LEU A 122 -9.14 -2.91 17.71
CA LEU A 122 -9.76 -4.09 17.13
C LEU A 122 -11.26 -3.89 16.86
N GLY A 123 -11.76 -4.55 15.82
CA GLY A 123 -13.16 -4.44 15.40
C GLY A 123 -13.42 -3.22 14.52
N ASN A 124 -14.62 -2.66 14.62
CA ASN A 124 -15.02 -1.49 13.84
C ASN A 124 -14.57 -0.21 14.54
N ILE A 125 -13.77 0.59 13.88
CA ILE A 125 -13.30 1.88 14.39
C ILE A 125 -13.68 3.01 13.44
N GLN A 126 -13.80 4.22 13.99
CA GLN A 126 -13.93 5.45 13.21
C GLN A 126 -12.56 6.00 12.90
N GLN A 127 -12.17 6.01 11.65
CA GLN A 127 -10.86 6.48 11.21
C GLN A 127 -10.99 7.69 10.30
N LYS A 128 -10.25 8.75 10.61
CA LYS A 128 -10.12 9.93 9.77
C LYS A 128 -8.99 9.71 8.76
N PRO A 129 -9.25 9.74 7.46
CA PRO A 129 -8.20 9.66 6.43
C PRO A 129 -7.18 10.80 6.59
N PRO A 130 -5.90 10.58 6.27
CA PRO A 130 -4.92 11.66 6.29
C PRO A 130 -5.22 12.67 5.16
N ILE A 131 -4.86 13.94 5.39
CA ILE A 131 -5.01 14.98 4.37
C ILE A 131 -4.13 14.67 3.13
N PHE A 132 -2.98 14.02 3.32
CA PHE A 132 -2.11 13.53 2.26
C PHE A 132 -2.66 12.22 1.67
N SER A 133 -3.87 12.28 1.08
CA SER A 133 -4.52 11.11 0.46
C SER A 133 -5.07 11.41 -0.94
N ALA A 134 -5.33 10.34 -1.70
CA ALA A 134 -5.88 10.42 -3.05
C ALA A 134 -7.42 10.62 -3.08
N ILE A 135 -8.06 10.79 -1.91
CA ILE A 135 -9.49 11.10 -1.83
C ILE A 135 -9.77 12.42 -2.55
N LYS A 136 -10.85 12.44 -3.32
CA LYS A 136 -11.30 13.66 -3.99
C LYS A 136 -12.36 14.36 -3.15
N LYS A 137 -12.20 15.68 -2.97
CA LYS A 137 -13.21 16.59 -2.46
C LYS A 137 -13.34 17.74 -3.45
N ASP A 138 -14.55 18.03 -3.90
CA ASP A 138 -14.85 19.09 -4.88
C ASP A 138 -13.99 19.01 -6.16
N GLY A 139 -13.76 17.75 -6.63
CA GLY A 139 -12.98 17.46 -7.83
C GLY A 139 -11.46 17.48 -7.67
N LYS A 140 -10.92 18.01 -6.58
CA LYS A 140 -9.49 18.07 -6.28
C LYS A 140 -9.09 16.92 -5.33
N ARG A 141 -7.86 16.42 -5.44
CA ARG A 141 -7.35 15.42 -4.52
C ARG A 141 -6.84 16.07 -3.23
N LEU A 142 -7.09 15.44 -2.08
CA LEU A 142 -6.70 16.02 -0.78
C LEU A 142 -5.20 16.31 -0.68
N TYR A 143 -4.34 15.44 -1.21
CA TYR A 143 -2.89 15.68 -1.19
C TYR A 143 -2.48 16.93 -1.98
N GLU A 144 -3.25 17.33 -3.02
CA GLU A 144 -2.99 18.56 -3.79
C GLU A 144 -3.31 19.80 -2.96
N LEU A 145 -4.35 19.73 -2.12
CA LEU A 145 -4.69 20.77 -1.16
C LEU A 145 -3.66 20.87 -0.04
N ALA A 146 -3.29 19.70 0.54
CA ALA A 146 -2.29 19.64 1.60
C ALA A 146 -0.95 20.27 1.22
N ARG A 147 -0.45 19.99 0.01
CA ARG A 147 0.79 20.58 -0.51
C ARG A 147 0.72 22.09 -0.74
N LYS A 148 -0.48 22.66 -0.83
CA LYS A 148 -0.71 24.12 -0.90
C LYS A 148 -0.93 24.75 0.47
N GLY A 149 -0.87 23.96 1.55
CA GLY A 149 -1.19 24.44 2.89
C GLY A 149 -2.69 24.66 3.14
N GLU A 150 -3.55 24.20 2.22
CA GLU A 150 -5.00 24.33 2.36
C GLU A 150 -5.52 23.20 3.27
N THR A 151 -6.28 23.56 4.30
CA THR A 151 -6.96 22.62 5.20
C THR A 151 -8.39 22.37 4.71
N THR A 152 -8.89 21.16 4.89
CA THR A 152 -10.28 20.82 4.60
C THR A 152 -10.79 19.82 5.62
N GLU A 153 -12.07 19.92 5.95
CA GLU A 153 -12.72 18.95 6.80
C GLU A 153 -12.81 17.59 6.09
N ILE A 154 -12.33 16.55 6.76
CA ILE A 154 -12.36 15.17 6.26
C ILE A 154 -13.22 14.37 7.21
N ASN A 155 -14.30 13.77 6.70
CA ASN A 155 -15.18 12.94 7.50
C ASN A 155 -14.49 11.62 7.86
N ALA A 156 -14.67 11.21 9.11
CA ALA A 156 -14.30 9.88 9.55
C ALA A 156 -15.15 8.82 8.81
N ARG A 157 -14.59 7.64 8.67
CA ARG A 157 -15.28 6.49 8.10
C ARG A 157 -15.07 5.25 8.93
N THR A 158 -16.04 4.36 8.92
CA THR A 158 -15.92 3.08 9.59
C THR A 158 -14.98 2.18 8.79
N VAL A 159 -13.94 1.67 9.45
CA VAL A 159 -13.06 0.61 8.97
C VAL A 159 -12.99 -0.50 10.00
N ARG A 160 -12.64 -1.71 9.58
CA ARG A 160 -12.49 -2.84 10.50
C ARG A 160 -11.03 -3.27 10.55
N ILE A 161 -10.52 -3.45 11.75
CA ILE A 161 -9.23 -4.09 12.02
C ILE A 161 -9.53 -5.43 12.67
N SER A 162 -9.19 -6.52 12.00
CA SER A 162 -9.43 -7.89 12.50
C SER A 162 -8.28 -8.39 13.38
N GLU A 163 -7.06 -7.93 13.10
CA GLU A 163 -5.87 -8.26 13.89
C GLU A 163 -4.94 -7.05 13.97
N PHE A 164 -4.37 -6.81 15.17
CA PHE A 164 -3.32 -5.82 15.37
C PHE A 164 -2.36 -6.33 16.46
N GLU A 165 -1.14 -6.63 16.04
CA GLU A 165 -0.10 -7.23 16.87
C GLU A 165 1.17 -6.37 16.81
N ILE A 166 1.81 -6.17 17.97
CA ILE A 166 3.17 -5.65 18.05
C ILE A 166 4.12 -6.85 18.00
N THR A 167 4.90 -6.94 16.95
CA THR A 167 5.77 -8.10 16.67
C THR A 167 7.16 -7.92 17.24
N LYS A 168 7.61 -6.67 17.41
CA LYS A 168 8.90 -6.34 18.02
C LYS A 168 8.90 -4.96 18.64
N ILE A 169 9.59 -4.84 19.76
CA ILE A 169 9.71 -3.58 20.50
C ILE A 169 11.21 -3.22 20.60
N ASN A 170 11.56 -2.07 20.06
CA ASN A 170 12.89 -1.46 20.15
C ASN A 170 12.73 0.07 20.21
N LEU A 171 12.23 0.54 21.36
CA LEU A 171 11.87 1.95 21.52
C LEU A 171 12.96 2.91 21.03
N PRO A 172 12.60 3.95 20.28
CA PRO A 172 11.25 4.43 19.99
C PRO A 172 10.55 3.71 18.82
N ILE A 173 11.15 2.72 18.19
CA ILE A 173 10.59 1.99 17.05
C ILE A 173 9.90 0.72 17.53
N ILE A 174 8.67 0.49 17.06
CA ILE A 174 7.94 -0.75 17.23
C ILE A 174 7.58 -1.33 15.86
N GLU A 175 7.71 -2.64 15.73
CA GLU A 175 7.24 -3.34 14.52
C GLU A 175 5.85 -3.92 14.78
N PHE A 176 5.03 -3.96 13.74
CA PHE A 176 3.66 -4.42 13.85
C PHE A 176 3.26 -5.32 12.67
N ARG A 177 2.20 -6.09 12.90
CA ARG A 177 1.39 -6.75 11.89
C ARG A 177 -0.08 -6.35 12.09
N VAL A 178 -0.78 -6.01 11.01
CA VAL A 178 -2.19 -5.64 11.05
C VAL A 178 -2.94 -6.28 9.89
N VAL A 179 -4.16 -6.78 10.18
CA VAL A 179 -5.11 -7.24 9.18
C VAL A 179 -6.34 -6.34 9.24
N CYS A 180 -6.75 -5.79 8.09
CA CYS A 180 -7.79 -4.77 8.07
C CYS A 180 -8.61 -4.77 6.78
N SER A 181 -9.80 -4.20 6.86
CA SER A 181 -10.71 -4.01 5.74
C SER A 181 -10.17 -3.04 4.69
N LYS A 182 -10.78 -3.07 3.50
CA LYS A 182 -10.54 -2.04 2.48
C LYS A 182 -10.72 -0.64 3.05
N GLY A 183 -9.85 0.27 2.59
CA GLY A 183 -9.99 1.67 2.93
C GLY A 183 -9.33 2.08 4.24
N THR A 184 -8.79 1.17 5.02
CA THR A 184 -7.98 1.49 6.20
C THR A 184 -6.69 2.18 5.80
N TYR A 185 -6.37 3.30 6.45
CA TYR A 185 -5.10 4.00 6.33
C TYR A 185 -4.19 3.62 7.49
N ILE A 186 -3.10 2.93 7.19
CA ILE A 186 -2.13 2.53 8.24
C ILE A 186 -1.40 3.75 8.80
N ARG A 187 -1.25 4.82 8.02
CA ARG A 187 -0.74 6.11 8.48
C ARG A 187 -1.62 6.73 9.58
N SER A 188 -2.95 6.76 9.36
CA SER A 188 -3.87 7.22 10.40
C SER A 188 -3.85 6.31 11.62
N LEU A 189 -3.73 4.98 11.43
CA LEU A 189 -3.61 4.05 12.55
C LEU A 189 -2.35 4.36 13.39
N ALA A 190 -1.21 4.65 12.75
CA ALA A 190 0.01 5.04 13.46
C ALA A 190 -0.21 6.30 14.30
N TYR A 191 -0.79 7.34 13.70
CA TYR A 191 -1.08 8.60 14.38
C TYR A 191 -2.05 8.41 15.57
N ASP A 192 -3.17 7.73 15.33
CA ASP A 192 -4.21 7.47 16.35
C ASP A 192 -3.65 6.60 17.49
N PHE A 193 -2.80 5.60 17.16
CA PHE A 193 -2.11 4.76 18.14
C PHE A 193 -1.17 5.58 19.04
N GLY A 194 -0.41 6.52 18.45
CA GLY A 194 0.43 7.45 19.20
C GLY A 194 -0.37 8.31 20.17
N LEU A 195 -1.52 8.83 19.74
CA LEU A 195 -2.44 9.60 20.61
C LEU A 195 -2.98 8.73 21.76
N ALA A 196 -3.39 7.49 21.50
CA ALA A 196 -3.89 6.57 22.51
C ALA A 196 -2.83 6.21 23.57
N LEU A 197 -1.54 6.31 23.21
CA LEU A 197 -0.42 6.15 24.14
C LEU A 197 -0.11 7.44 24.93
N ASN A 198 -0.90 8.52 24.82
CA ASN A 198 -0.56 9.86 25.33
C ASN A 198 0.83 10.33 24.87
N SER A 199 1.15 10.04 23.62
CA SER A 199 2.39 10.39 22.94
C SER A 199 2.09 10.78 21.48
N GLY A 200 3.10 10.77 20.62
CA GLY A 200 2.95 10.85 19.17
C GLY A 200 3.46 9.59 18.51
N ALA A 201 3.01 9.32 17.30
CA ALA A 201 3.62 8.31 16.43
C ALA A 201 3.40 8.66 14.96
N HIS A 202 4.28 8.16 14.11
CA HIS A 202 4.14 8.18 12.66
C HIS A 202 4.61 6.85 12.07
N LEU A 203 4.13 6.55 10.88
CA LEU A 203 4.50 5.35 10.14
C LEU A 203 5.90 5.52 9.56
N SER A 204 6.85 4.67 9.94
CA SER A 204 8.23 4.72 9.45
C SER A 204 8.56 3.67 8.40
N ALA A 205 7.83 2.54 8.34
CA ALA A 205 7.91 1.58 7.26
C ALA A 205 6.58 0.88 7.05
N LEU A 206 6.27 0.51 5.80
CA LEU A 206 5.05 -0.23 5.46
C LEU A 206 5.30 -1.21 4.31
N ARG A 207 4.85 -2.45 4.51
CA ARG A 207 4.82 -3.48 3.49
C ARG A 207 3.46 -4.17 3.48
N ARG A 208 2.79 -4.21 2.34
CA ARG A 208 1.58 -5.01 2.18
C ARG A 208 1.95 -6.45 1.85
N THR A 209 1.66 -7.38 2.76
CA THR A 209 2.02 -8.79 2.65
C THR A 209 0.92 -9.62 1.99
N LYS A 210 -0.39 -9.25 2.21
CA LYS A 210 -1.51 -9.99 1.60
C LYS A 210 -2.66 -9.09 1.14
N ILE A 211 -3.39 -9.58 0.15
CA ILE A 211 -4.71 -9.12 -0.28
C ILE A 211 -5.59 -10.37 -0.42
N GLY A 212 -6.51 -10.60 0.51
CA GLY A 212 -7.26 -11.85 0.59
C GLY A 212 -6.33 -13.07 0.59
N ASN A 213 -6.49 -13.97 -0.37
CA ASN A 213 -5.67 -15.17 -0.51
C ASN A 213 -4.35 -14.96 -1.28
N PHE A 214 -4.08 -13.76 -1.76
CA PHE A 214 -2.85 -13.44 -2.49
C PHE A 214 -1.77 -13.00 -1.52
N CYS A 215 -0.58 -13.64 -1.60
CA CYS A 215 0.57 -13.36 -0.77
C CYS A 215 1.71 -12.74 -1.60
N VAL A 216 2.45 -11.83 -1.00
CA VAL A 216 3.60 -11.16 -1.63
C VAL A 216 4.72 -12.12 -1.99
N ASP A 217 4.86 -13.24 -1.28
CA ASP A 217 5.87 -14.27 -1.57
C ASP A 217 5.67 -14.94 -2.93
N LYS A 218 4.48 -14.80 -3.52
CA LYS A 218 4.15 -15.28 -4.86
C LYS A 218 4.17 -14.17 -5.92
N ALA A 219 4.59 -12.98 -5.53
CA ALA A 219 4.64 -11.83 -6.43
C ALA A 219 6.00 -11.75 -7.12
N ASP A 220 5.97 -11.39 -8.39
CA ASP A 220 7.18 -11.09 -9.14
C ASP A 220 7.68 -9.66 -8.82
N SER A 221 8.99 -9.46 -8.83
CA SER A 221 9.51 -8.11 -8.98
C SER A 221 9.17 -7.55 -10.36
N ILE A 222 9.29 -6.25 -10.54
CA ILE A 222 9.09 -5.62 -11.87
C ILE A 222 10.08 -6.22 -12.88
N GLU A 223 11.33 -6.43 -12.46
CA GLU A 223 12.42 -6.99 -13.26
C GLU A 223 12.10 -8.43 -13.67
N ASN A 224 11.72 -9.29 -12.72
CA ASN A 224 11.38 -10.70 -13.01
C ASN A 224 10.18 -10.80 -13.96
N PHE A 225 9.17 -9.94 -13.78
CA PHE A 225 8.05 -9.87 -14.72
C PHE A 225 8.52 -9.51 -16.13
N ILE A 226 9.40 -8.50 -16.28
CA ILE A 226 9.93 -8.07 -17.59
C ILE A 226 10.76 -9.19 -18.21
N GLU A 227 11.64 -9.83 -17.43
CA GLU A 227 12.43 -10.96 -17.91
C GLU A 227 11.54 -12.11 -18.40
N SER A 228 10.52 -12.48 -17.61
CA SER A 228 9.57 -13.54 -17.99
C SER A 228 8.81 -13.21 -19.28
N LEU A 229 8.53 -11.93 -19.52
CA LEU A 229 7.84 -11.45 -20.71
C LEU A 229 8.71 -11.57 -21.97
N HIS A 230 10.05 -11.52 -21.83
CA HIS A 230 11.01 -11.53 -22.94
C HIS A 230 11.77 -12.85 -23.14
N LEU A 231 11.56 -13.86 -22.29
CA LEU A 231 12.27 -15.15 -22.35
C LEU A 231 12.16 -15.88 -23.70
N ASP A 232 11.14 -15.62 -24.51
CA ASP A 232 10.94 -16.26 -25.82
C ASP A 232 11.72 -15.65 -26.98
N SER A 233 12.17 -14.39 -26.86
CA SER A 233 12.94 -13.77 -27.94
C SER A 233 14.33 -14.41 -28.11
N LYS A 234 14.86 -15.01 -27.05
CA LYS A 234 16.18 -15.68 -27.09
C LYS A 234 16.16 -17.10 -27.63
N LYS A 235 14.99 -17.76 -27.69
CA LYS A 235 14.89 -19.14 -28.25
C LYS A 235 14.67 -19.21 -29.74
N SER A 236 14.24 -18.12 -30.37
CA SER A 236 14.05 -18.06 -31.85
C SER A 236 15.31 -17.67 -32.61
N GLU A 237 16.39 -17.22 -31.96
CA GLU A 237 17.65 -16.86 -32.60
C GLU A 237 18.70 -17.98 -32.58
N THR A 238 18.41 -19.14 -32.00
CA THR A 238 19.32 -20.28 -31.90
C THR A 238 18.79 -21.53 -32.63
N THR A 239 18.28 -21.36 -33.83
CA THR A 239 18.15 -22.52 -34.77
C THR A 239 18.94 -22.20 -36.01
N PRO A 240 20.04 -22.98 -36.29
CA PRO A 240 20.87 -22.80 -37.47
C PRO A 240 20.14 -23.20 -38.75
#